data_039a1d5261c309ffda11193f80b239dc
#
_entry.id   039a1d5261c309ffda11193f80b239dc
#
_cell.length_a   1.000
_cell.length_b   1.000
_cell.length_c   1.000
_cell.angle_alpha   90.00
_cell.angle_beta   90.00
_cell.angle_gamma   90.00
#
_symmetry.space_group_name_H-M   'P 1'
#
loop_
_entity.id
_entity.type
_entity.pdbx_description
1 polymer ?
#
loop_
_entity_poly.entity_id
_entity_poly.type
_entity_poly.pdbx_seq_one_letter_code
_entity_poly.pdbx_strand_id
1 'polypeptide(L)'
;MEKPVLKRKPHREFCRIAEGFAQSGGAAWVAVPGFVGRIDEQILADNIDPATRSGSRTRLARWQPGASMSVPVIHDFNEEVFIVSGDLVVGCDAQGQGGERFDAYTFACRPPQVWHGPFISIGGCVMLEFQYYD
;
A
#
# COMPACT_ATOMS: atom_id res chain seq x y z
N MET A 1 -9.17 31.48 -0.74
CA MET A 1 -8.87 30.36 -1.66
C MET A 1 -9.99 29.32 -1.57
N GLU A 2 -10.61 29.02 -2.67
CA GLU A 2 -11.63 27.98 -2.70
C GLU A 2 -10.98 26.62 -2.42
N LYS A 3 -11.66 25.79 -1.61
CA LYS A 3 -11.21 24.41 -1.43
C LYS A 3 -11.39 23.67 -2.75
N PRO A 4 -10.41 22.83 -3.15
CA PRO A 4 -10.56 22.02 -4.34
C PRO A 4 -11.80 21.12 -4.20
N VAL A 5 -12.56 21.03 -5.28
CA VAL A 5 -13.72 20.12 -5.32
C VAL A 5 -13.20 18.70 -5.50
N LEU A 6 -13.38 17.87 -4.47
CA LEU A 6 -13.04 16.47 -4.54
C LEU A 6 -13.94 15.74 -5.52
N LYS A 7 -13.33 14.95 -6.41
CA LYS A 7 -14.09 13.99 -7.22
C LYS A 7 -14.72 12.95 -6.31
N ARG A 8 -15.98 12.67 -6.53
CA ARG A 8 -16.67 11.61 -5.81
C ARG A 8 -16.10 10.25 -6.23
N LYS A 9 -15.83 9.39 -5.25
CA LYS A 9 -15.47 8.01 -5.53
C LYS A 9 -16.67 7.27 -6.14
N PRO A 10 -16.43 6.41 -7.15
CA PRO A 10 -17.51 5.59 -7.70
C PRO A 10 -17.99 4.57 -6.68
N HIS A 11 -19.28 4.24 -6.74
CA HIS A 11 -19.82 3.13 -5.97
C HIS A 11 -19.20 1.81 -6.46
N ARG A 12 -18.64 1.03 -5.53
CA ARG A 12 -18.03 -0.26 -5.83
C ARG A 12 -18.28 -1.23 -4.68
N GLU A 13 -18.58 -2.46 -5.03
CA GLU A 13 -18.69 -3.56 -4.09
C GLU A 13 -18.02 -4.78 -4.70
N PHE A 14 -17.09 -5.38 -3.95
CA PHE A 14 -16.35 -6.54 -4.40
C PHE A 14 -16.51 -7.71 -3.45
N CYS A 15 -16.58 -8.92 -4.00
CA CYS A 15 -16.29 -10.11 -3.22
C CYS A 15 -15.02 -10.78 -3.74
N ARG A 16 -14.32 -11.52 -2.87
CA ARG A 16 -13.13 -12.30 -3.23
C ARG A 16 -12.01 -11.50 -3.91
N ILE A 17 -11.83 -10.25 -3.52
CA ILE A 17 -10.82 -9.38 -4.14
C ILE A 17 -9.42 -9.95 -4.08
N ALA A 18 -9.07 -10.66 -3.00
CA ALA A 18 -7.75 -11.27 -2.84
C ALA A 18 -7.46 -12.39 -3.87
N GLU A 19 -8.48 -12.97 -4.45
CA GLU A 19 -8.35 -13.98 -5.51
C GLU A 19 -8.20 -13.36 -6.90
N GLY A 20 -8.17 -12.03 -6.99
CA GLY A 20 -8.15 -11.32 -8.26
C GLY A 20 -9.45 -11.38 -9.03
N PHE A 21 -10.52 -11.77 -8.37
CA PHE A 21 -11.83 -11.89 -9.00
C PHE A 21 -12.47 -10.50 -9.10
N ALA A 22 -12.50 -9.97 -10.30
CA ALA A 22 -13.15 -8.71 -10.59
C ALA A 22 -14.61 -8.99 -10.95
N GLN A 23 -15.54 -8.65 -10.07
CA GLN A 23 -16.92 -8.44 -10.47
C GLN A 23 -17.02 -7.14 -11.28
N SER A 24 -18.17 -6.86 -11.90
CA SER A 24 -18.35 -5.70 -12.77
C SER A 24 -17.75 -4.43 -12.15
N GLY A 25 -16.72 -3.88 -12.80
CA GLY A 25 -15.99 -2.70 -12.33
C GLY A 25 -14.89 -2.98 -11.30
N GLY A 26 -14.59 -4.24 -10.99
CA GLY A 26 -13.50 -4.61 -10.10
C GLY A 26 -12.13 -4.37 -10.74
N ALA A 27 -11.16 -3.96 -9.93
CA ALA A 27 -9.79 -3.75 -10.40
C ALA A 27 -9.03 -5.07 -10.46
N ALA A 28 -8.26 -5.27 -11.53
CA ALA A 28 -7.30 -6.36 -11.61
C ALA A 28 -6.07 -6.07 -10.75
N TRP A 29 -5.29 -7.11 -10.44
CA TRP A 29 -3.96 -6.95 -9.87
C TRP A 29 -3.02 -6.37 -10.93
N VAL A 30 -2.34 -5.28 -10.58
CA VAL A 30 -1.42 -4.57 -11.46
C VAL A 30 -0.06 -4.51 -10.79
N ALA A 31 0.99 -4.84 -11.54
CA ALA A 31 2.35 -4.80 -11.02
C ALA A 31 2.77 -3.37 -10.67
N VAL A 32 3.43 -3.21 -9.54
CA VAL A 32 4.00 -1.93 -9.07
C VAL A 32 5.48 -1.93 -9.39
N PRO A 33 5.99 -0.97 -10.17
CA PRO A 33 7.41 -0.89 -10.50
C PRO A 33 8.25 -0.37 -9.32
N GLY A 34 9.57 -0.54 -9.41
CA GLY A 34 10.52 0.05 -8.48
C GLY A 34 10.92 -0.84 -7.31
N PHE A 35 10.50 -2.11 -7.32
CA PHE A 35 10.85 -3.09 -6.29
C PHE A 35 11.72 -4.20 -6.85
N VAL A 36 12.52 -4.82 -5.98
CA VAL A 36 13.16 -6.11 -6.30
C VAL A 36 12.13 -7.21 -6.01
N GLY A 37 11.95 -8.11 -6.97
CA GLY A 37 10.86 -9.08 -6.92
C GLY A 37 9.55 -8.45 -7.37
N ARG A 38 8.42 -9.09 -7.03
CA ARG A 38 7.12 -8.68 -7.54
C ARG A 38 6.19 -8.19 -6.43
N ILE A 39 5.68 -7.00 -6.66
CA ILE A 39 4.57 -6.43 -5.87
C ILE A 39 3.46 -6.09 -6.84
N ASP A 40 2.25 -6.49 -6.49
CA ASP A 40 1.03 -6.14 -7.22
C ASP A 40 0.13 -5.29 -6.33
N GLU A 41 -0.68 -4.44 -6.95
CA GLU A 41 -1.71 -3.68 -6.25
C GLU A 41 -3.08 -3.85 -6.88
N GLN A 42 -4.12 -3.68 -6.07
CA GLN A 42 -5.50 -3.48 -6.52
C GLN A 42 -6.02 -2.19 -5.90
N ILE A 43 -6.41 -1.24 -6.74
CA ILE A 43 -7.03 -0.01 -6.28
C ILE A 43 -8.51 -0.29 -6.04
N LEU A 44 -8.95 -0.14 -4.79
CA LEU A 44 -10.33 -0.41 -4.39
C LEU A 44 -11.21 0.83 -4.48
N ALA A 45 -10.71 1.96 -3.99
CA ALA A 45 -11.40 3.25 -4.06
C ALA A 45 -10.36 4.36 -4.15
N ASP A 46 -10.57 5.34 -5.02
CA ASP A 46 -9.56 6.35 -5.28
C ASP A 46 -10.19 7.67 -5.74
N ASN A 47 -9.87 8.73 -5.05
CA ASN A 47 -10.03 10.10 -5.51
C ASN A 47 -8.84 10.96 -5.09
N ILE A 48 -7.69 10.32 -4.84
CA ILE A 48 -6.49 11.04 -4.42
C ILE A 48 -5.96 11.90 -5.57
N ASP A 49 -5.61 13.13 -5.26
CA ASP A 49 -5.06 14.08 -6.21
C ASP A 49 -3.81 14.73 -5.61
N PRO A 50 -2.62 14.28 -6.01
CA PRO A 50 -1.37 14.86 -5.54
C PRO A 50 -1.17 16.33 -5.91
N ALA A 51 -1.74 16.76 -7.03
CA ALA A 51 -1.58 18.15 -7.50
C ALA A 51 -2.29 19.14 -6.59
N THR A 52 -3.46 18.79 -6.08
CA THR A 52 -4.23 19.63 -5.14
C THR A 52 -4.05 19.20 -3.70
N ARG A 53 -3.32 18.12 -3.44
CA ARG A 53 -3.09 17.53 -2.12
C ARG A 53 -4.42 17.26 -1.41
N SER A 54 -5.28 16.52 -2.07
CA SER A 54 -6.63 16.22 -1.60
C SER A 54 -7.03 14.79 -1.91
N GLY A 55 -8.07 14.30 -1.24
CA GLY A 55 -8.65 12.99 -1.48
C GLY A 55 -7.94 11.86 -0.74
N SER A 56 -8.36 10.65 -1.07
CA SER A 56 -7.86 9.43 -0.43
C SER A 56 -7.91 8.25 -1.39
N ARG A 57 -7.10 7.23 -1.08
CA ARG A 57 -7.06 5.98 -1.83
C ARG A 57 -7.02 4.81 -0.87
N THR A 58 -7.81 3.79 -1.18
CA THR A 58 -7.76 2.49 -0.53
C THR A 58 -7.26 1.46 -1.53
N ARG A 59 -6.23 0.71 -1.18
CA ARG A 59 -5.69 -0.35 -2.03
C ARG A 59 -5.31 -1.59 -1.25
N LEU A 60 -5.27 -2.73 -1.94
CA LEU A 60 -4.53 -3.90 -1.50
C LEU A 60 -3.16 -3.91 -2.18
N ALA A 61 -2.14 -4.25 -1.43
CA ALA A 61 -0.80 -4.54 -1.95
C ALA A 61 -0.45 -5.98 -1.64
N ARG A 62 0.04 -6.71 -2.65
CA ARG A 62 0.46 -8.10 -2.51
C ARG A 62 1.93 -8.21 -2.86
N TRP A 63 2.71 -8.62 -1.88
CA TRP A 63 4.15 -8.84 -2.01
C TRP A 63 4.40 -10.32 -2.20
N GLN A 64 5.06 -10.69 -3.28
CA GLN A 64 5.49 -12.07 -3.47
C GLN A 64 6.65 -12.39 -2.51
N PRO A 65 6.85 -13.68 -2.15
CA PRO A 65 7.97 -14.06 -1.29
C PRO A 65 9.31 -13.53 -1.82
N GLY A 66 10.07 -12.86 -0.96
CA GLY A 66 11.36 -12.27 -1.31
C GLY A 66 11.28 -10.86 -1.92
N ALA A 67 10.11 -10.32 -2.14
CA ALA A 67 9.97 -8.95 -2.65
C ALA A 67 10.53 -7.95 -1.64
N SER A 68 11.26 -6.96 -2.12
CA SER A 68 11.96 -6.00 -1.26
C SER A 68 12.09 -4.63 -1.90
N MET A 69 12.29 -3.65 -1.02
CA MET A 69 12.71 -2.30 -1.36
C MET A 69 13.90 -1.94 -0.46
N SER A 70 15.07 -1.76 -1.06
CA SER A 70 16.32 -1.58 -0.33
C SER A 70 16.59 -0.16 0.16
N VAL A 71 15.76 0.80 -0.24
CA VAL A 71 15.87 2.19 0.19
C VAL A 71 14.64 2.61 0.97
N PRO A 72 14.79 3.46 2.00
CA PRO A 72 13.63 4.00 2.69
C PRO A 72 12.82 4.93 1.78
N VAL A 73 11.53 5.05 2.07
CA VAL A 73 10.61 5.92 1.34
C VAL A 73 10.01 6.98 2.26
N ILE A 74 9.55 8.07 1.65
CA ILE A 74 8.88 9.17 2.33
C ILE A 74 7.74 9.67 1.44
N HIS A 75 6.61 10.00 2.06
CA HIS A 75 5.45 10.52 1.35
C HIS A 75 5.01 11.87 1.90
N ASP A 76 4.25 12.61 1.13
CA ASP A 76 3.61 13.85 1.54
C ASP A 76 2.13 13.65 1.96
N PHE A 77 1.67 12.43 1.97
CA PHE A 77 0.35 12.01 2.41
C PHE A 77 0.45 11.11 3.65
N ASN A 78 -0.68 10.96 4.33
CA ASN A 78 -0.83 9.96 5.40
C ASN A 78 -0.93 8.56 4.78
N GLU A 79 -0.29 7.58 5.38
CA GLU A 79 -0.45 6.19 5.00
C GLU A 79 -0.74 5.34 6.23
N GLU A 80 -1.86 4.61 6.20
CA GLU A 80 -2.19 3.61 7.20
C GLU A 80 -2.16 2.25 6.55
N VAL A 81 -1.52 1.30 7.21
CA VAL A 81 -1.27 -0.05 6.68
C VAL A 81 -1.75 -1.08 7.69
N PHE A 82 -2.50 -2.04 7.20
CA PHE A 82 -2.90 -3.22 7.96
C PHE A 82 -2.46 -4.47 7.22
N ILE A 83 -1.66 -5.31 7.87
CA ILE A 83 -1.20 -6.58 7.30
C ILE A 83 -2.30 -7.61 7.46
N VAL A 84 -2.87 -8.02 6.34
CA VAL A 84 -3.95 -9.02 6.29
C VAL A 84 -3.39 -10.42 6.46
N SER A 85 -2.27 -10.71 5.79
CA SER A 85 -1.63 -12.02 5.84
C SER A 85 -0.14 -11.92 5.54
N GLY A 86 0.63 -12.89 5.98
CA GLY A 86 2.06 -12.98 5.69
C GLY A 86 2.92 -12.15 6.63
N ASP A 87 4.06 -11.72 6.14
CA ASP A 87 5.08 -11.01 6.92
C ASP A 87 5.69 -9.84 6.15
N LEU A 88 6.10 -8.84 6.90
CA LEU A 88 6.88 -7.71 6.39
C LEU A 88 7.97 -7.36 7.40
N VAL A 89 9.22 -7.32 6.97
CA VAL A 89 10.32 -6.83 7.80
C VAL A 89 10.58 -5.37 7.43
N VAL A 90 10.59 -4.52 8.45
CA VAL A 90 10.74 -3.05 8.30
C VAL A 90 12.04 -2.61 8.95
N GLY A 91 12.81 -1.77 8.23
CA GLY A 91 14.08 -1.25 8.73
C GLY A 91 15.24 -2.23 8.60
N CYS A 92 15.13 -3.22 7.69
CA CYS A 92 16.25 -4.11 7.38
C CYS A 92 17.35 -3.34 6.63
N ASP A 93 18.56 -3.96 6.55
CA ASP A 93 19.62 -3.43 5.70
C ASP A 93 19.42 -3.79 4.21
N ALA A 94 20.34 -3.36 3.35
CA ALA A 94 20.25 -3.60 1.91
C ALA A 94 20.29 -5.11 1.53
N GLN A 95 20.77 -5.96 2.44
CA GLN A 95 20.81 -7.42 2.29
C GLN A 95 19.60 -8.11 2.93
N GLY A 96 18.64 -7.33 3.46
CA GLY A 96 17.45 -7.85 4.10
C GLY A 96 17.67 -8.36 5.52
N GLN A 97 18.80 -7.99 6.15
CA GLN A 97 19.14 -8.41 7.51
C GLN A 97 18.71 -7.37 8.54
N GLY A 98 18.37 -7.84 9.74
CA GLY A 98 17.90 -6.96 10.82
C GLY A 98 16.50 -6.43 10.58
N GLY A 99 16.16 -5.35 11.28
CA GLY A 99 14.84 -4.75 11.21
C GLY A 99 13.85 -5.42 12.17
N GLU A 100 12.59 -5.02 12.05
CA GLU A 100 11.50 -5.51 12.86
C GLU A 100 10.50 -6.26 11.98
N ARG A 101 10.11 -7.46 12.38
CA ARG A 101 9.15 -8.28 11.66
C ARG A 101 7.73 -7.95 12.11
N PHE A 102 6.89 -7.62 11.13
CA PHE A 102 5.46 -7.42 11.30
C PHE A 102 4.71 -8.61 10.67
N ASP A 103 3.96 -9.31 11.48
CA ASP A 103 3.10 -10.40 11.02
C ASP A 103 1.67 -9.89 10.76
N ALA A 104 0.77 -10.80 10.37
CA ALA A 104 -0.65 -10.49 10.16
C ALA A 104 -1.25 -9.80 11.41
N TYR A 105 -2.22 -8.93 11.16
CA TYR A 105 -2.88 -8.07 12.16
C TYR A 105 -1.99 -6.98 12.76
N THR A 106 -0.87 -6.69 12.13
CA THR A 106 -0.07 -5.50 12.47
C THR A 106 -0.66 -4.28 11.77
N PHE A 107 -0.74 -3.19 12.50
CA PHE A 107 -1.17 -1.87 12.01
C PHE A 107 -0.03 -0.87 12.11
N ALA A 108 0.13 -0.03 11.10
CA ALA A 108 1.06 1.08 11.11
C ALA A 108 0.39 2.34 10.59
N CYS A 109 0.62 3.46 11.27
CA CYS A 109 0.20 4.78 10.81
C CYS A 109 1.45 5.62 10.56
N ARG A 110 1.61 6.10 9.33
CA ARG A 110 2.75 6.91 8.91
C ARG A 110 2.25 8.26 8.41
N PRO A 111 2.34 9.30 9.26
CA PRO A 111 2.00 10.66 8.84
C PRO A 111 2.90 11.16 7.71
N PRO A 112 2.54 12.27 7.04
CA PRO A 112 3.41 12.88 6.04
C PRO A 112 4.81 13.17 6.57
N GLN A 113 5.80 13.06 5.71
CA GLN A 113 7.20 13.37 6.00
C GLN A 113 7.86 12.43 7.01
N VAL A 114 7.32 11.22 7.19
CA VAL A 114 7.94 10.17 7.99
C VAL A 114 8.66 9.18 7.08
N TRP A 115 9.96 9.00 7.30
CA TRP A 115 10.74 7.98 6.60
C TRP A 115 10.35 6.60 7.09
N HIS A 116 10.17 5.65 6.17
CA HIS A 116 9.90 4.26 6.50
C HIS A 116 10.56 3.29 5.51
N GLY A 117 10.86 2.11 5.98
CA GLY A 117 11.66 1.14 5.26
C GLY A 117 13.15 1.23 5.61
N PRO A 118 14.04 0.51 4.92
CA PRO A 118 13.75 -0.48 3.86
C PRO A 118 12.82 -1.60 4.27
N PHE A 119 12.35 -2.37 3.28
CA PHE A 119 11.38 -3.45 3.51
C PHE A 119 11.79 -4.73 2.79
N ILE A 120 11.45 -5.87 3.39
CA ILE A 120 11.45 -7.16 2.72
C ILE A 120 10.31 -8.02 3.27
N SER A 121 9.61 -8.72 2.37
CA SER A 121 8.69 -9.77 2.78
C SER A 121 9.32 -11.13 2.47
N ILE A 122 9.63 -11.90 3.50
CA ILE A 122 10.30 -13.20 3.34
C ILE A 122 9.32 -14.23 2.78
N GLY A 123 8.15 -14.34 3.37
CA GLY A 123 7.13 -15.30 2.99
C GLY A 123 6.03 -14.77 2.08
N GLY A 124 6.12 -13.50 1.68
CA GLY A 124 5.04 -12.80 1.00
C GLY A 124 4.05 -12.20 1.99
N CYS A 125 3.28 -11.21 1.54
CA CYS A 125 2.23 -10.62 2.37
C CYS A 125 1.15 -9.96 1.52
N VAL A 126 -0.01 -9.76 2.15
CA VAL A 126 -1.09 -8.93 1.64
C VAL A 126 -1.37 -7.85 2.66
N MET A 127 -1.38 -6.60 2.21
CA MET A 127 -1.64 -5.44 3.05
C MET A 127 -2.83 -4.66 2.52
N LEU A 128 -3.65 -4.16 3.44
CA LEU A 128 -4.66 -3.15 3.14
C LEU A 128 -4.07 -1.79 3.51
N GLU A 129 -4.08 -0.87 2.56
CA GLU A 129 -3.46 0.45 2.72
C GLU A 129 -4.46 1.57 2.45
N PHE A 130 -4.44 2.58 3.31
CA PHE A 130 -5.18 3.83 3.15
C PHE A 130 -4.18 4.96 3.00
N GLN A 131 -4.34 5.73 1.94
CA GLN A 131 -3.51 6.90 1.65
C GLN A 131 -4.42 8.11 1.53
N TYR A 132 -4.12 9.19 2.24
CA TYR A 132 -4.98 10.35 2.25
C TYR A 132 -4.23 11.63 2.61
N TYR A 133 -4.73 12.74 2.15
CA TYR A 133 -4.29 14.07 2.56
C TYR A 133 -5.19 14.60 3.68
N ASP A 134 -4.60 15.44 4.53
CA ASP A 134 -5.35 16.13 5.59
C ASP A 134 -6.25 17.24 5.04
#